data_0cacb1841f2daa348fe9bb73a68614bf
#
_entry.id   0cacb1841f2daa348fe9bb73a68614bf
#
_cell.length_a   1.000
_cell.length_b   1.000
_cell.length_c   1.000
_cell.angle_alpha   90.00
_cell.angle_beta   90.00
_cell.angle_gamma   90.00
#
_symmetry.space_group_name_H-M   'P 1'
#
loop_
_entity.id
_entity.type
_entity.pdbx_description
1 polymer ?
#
loop_
_entity_poly.entity_id
_entity_poly.type
_entity_poly.pdbx_seq_one_letter_code
_entity_poly.pdbx_strand_id
1 'polypeptide(L)'
;MESRIRARCPGPVAFVFSGGSSLGALHAGMLRAVHEAGIEPDFLVGTSAGALNAAFMAKGFTAERVRDLARVWTDLSTQDVFPGLGIWNSLRCAIGTGTLASPSGLKRIIERHLPATHAELSIPTAVIASDLATGSAVAFRDGDLRRHVLASASIPGVFPPVAAEGRTFIDGGVSSHVPLLPARDLGAKTMVVFDTGFP
;
A
#
# COMPACT_ATOMS: atom_id res chain seq x y z
N MET A 1 -27.74 12.66 -8.40
CA MET A 1 -27.19 12.43 -7.06
C MET A 1 -25.68 12.54 -7.06
N GLU A 2 -24.97 12.07 -8.11
CA GLU A 2 -23.52 12.14 -8.31
C GLU A 2 -22.93 13.56 -8.21
N SER A 3 -23.55 14.55 -8.87
CA SER A 3 -23.05 15.93 -8.86
C SER A 3 -23.06 16.60 -7.47
N ARG A 4 -23.90 16.12 -6.54
CA ARG A 4 -24.02 16.71 -5.20
C ARG A 4 -22.92 16.24 -4.23
N ILE A 5 -22.37 15.05 -4.40
CA ILE A 5 -21.31 14.52 -3.52
C ILE A 5 -19.97 15.14 -3.92
N ARG A 6 -19.67 15.22 -5.23
CA ARG A 6 -18.45 15.87 -5.73
C ARG A 6 -18.39 17.36 -5.35
N ALA A 7 -19.52 18.06 -5.33
CA ALA A 7 -19.60 19.46 -4.88
C ALA A 7 -19.34 19.63 -3.36
N ARG A 8 -19.39 18.55 -2.57
CA ARG A 8 -19.12 18.56 -1.12
C ARG A 8 -17.70 18.17 -0.74
N CYS A 9 -16.91 17.70 -1.71
CA CYS A 9 -15.52 17.30 -1.53
C CYS A 9 -14.59 18.32 -2.20
N PRO A 10 -14.20 19.42 -1.52
CA PRO A 10 -13.27 20.37 -2.11
C PRO A 10 -11.94 19.69 -2.39
N GLY A 11 -11.45 19.84 -3.64
CA GLY A 11 -10.17 19.26 -4.07
C GLY A 11 -8.96 20.09 -3.61
N PRO A 12 -7.76 19.51 -3.55
CA PRO A 12 -7.46 18.13 -3.95
C PRO A 12 -8.05 17.06 -3.02
N VAL A 13 -8.64 16.01 -3.62
CA VAL A 13 -9.19 14.84 -2.93
C VAL A 13 -8.13 13.74 -2.89
N ALA A 14 -7.69 13.36 -1.70
CA ALA A 14 -6.81 12.22 -1.52
C ALA A 14 -7.59 10.95 -1.14
N PHE A 15 -7.27 9.83 -1.78
CA PHE A 15 -7.65 8.52 -1.27
C PHE A 15 -6.51 7.98 -0.41
N VAL A 16 -6.81 7.71 0.87
CA VAL A 16 -5.83 7.34 1.88
C VAL A 16 -6.08 5.89 2.31
N PHE A 17 -5.11 5.02 2.06
CA PHE A 17 -5.21 3.57 2.32
C PHE A 17 -4.36 3.19 3.52
N SER A 18 -4.99 2.65 4.56
CA SER A 18 -4.28 2.13 5.73
C SER A 18 -3.49 0.86 5.41
N GLY A 19 -2.55 0.52 6.26
CA GLY A 19 -2.00 -0.83 6.34
C GLY A 19 -3.07 -1.85 6.74
N GLY A 20 -2.66 -3.10 7.03
CA GLY A 20 -3.60 -4.09 7.54
C GLY A 20 -3.38 -5.51 7.02
N SER A 21 -2.25 -5.81 6.38
CA SER A 21 -1.94 -7.16 5.87
C SER A 21 -3.09 -7.71 5.01
N SER A 22 -3.63 -8.90 5.33
CA SER A 22 -4.75 -9.52 4.61
C SER A 22 -6.06 -8.72 4.66
N LEU A 23 -6.24 -7.86 5.66
CA LEU A 23 -7.41 -6.98 5.75
C LEU A 23 -7.42 -5.91 4.65
N GLY A 24 -6.30 -5.68 3.94
CA GLY A 24 -6.25 -4.86 2.73
C GLY A 24 -7.25 -5.29 1.65
N ALA A 25 -7.75 -6.53 1.69
CA ALA A 25 -8.83 -7.01 0.84
C ALA A 25 -10.13 -6.19 1.01
N LEU A 26 -10.40 -5.65 2.19
CA LEU A 26 -11.56 -4.82 2.48
C LEU A 26 -11.60 -3.54 1.64
N HIS A 27 -10.44 -3.02 1.27
CA HIS A 27 -10.34 -1.82 0.42
C HIS A 27 -11.09 -1.99 -0.91
N ALA A 28 -11.11 -3.19 -1.50
CA ALA A 28 -11.81 -3.42 -2.76
C ALA A 28 -13.32 -3.15 -2.64
N GLY A 29 -13.94 -3.59 -1.52
CA GLY A 29 -15.34 -3.30 -1.23
C GLY A 29 -15.62 -1.81 -0.98
N MET A 30 -14.74 -1.16 -0.22
CA MET A 30 -14.83 0.28 0.06
C MET A 30 -14.65 1.12 -1.22
N LEU A 31 -13.66 0.77 -2.06
CA LEU A 31 -13.42 1.42 -3.37
C LEU A 31 -14.62 1.30 -4.28
N ARG A 32 -15.31 0.15 -4.28
CA ARG A 32 -16.54 -0.05 -5.04
C ARG A 32 -17.61 0.94 -4.62
N ALA A 33 -17.87 1.08 -3.31
CA ALA A 33 -18.87 2.00 -2.79
C ALA A 33 -18.55 3.46 -3.13
N VAL A 34 -17.26 3.86 -3.03
CA VAL A 34 -16.79 5.21 -3.36
C VAL A 34 -16.91 5.49 -4.86
N HIS A 35 -16.59 4.49 -5.71
CA HIS A 35 -16.76 4.58 -7.15
C HIS A 35 -18.25 4.72 -7.53
N GLU A 36 -19.14 3.92 -6.94
CA GLU A 36 -20.59 4.01 -7.16
C GLU A 36 -21.17 5.36 -6.68
N ALA A 37 -20.52 6.00 -5.70
CA ALA A 37 -20.86 7.36 -5.24
C ALA A 37 -20.32 8.47 -6.14
N GLY A 38 -19.55 8.15 -7.19
CA GLY A 38 -18.98 9.13 -8.13
C GLY A 38 -17.90 10.03 -7.53
N ILE A 39 -17.19 9.55 -6.48
CA ILE A 39 -16.07 10.28 -5.87
C ILE A 39 -14.79 9.79 -6.52
N GLU A 40 -13.99 10.70 -7.07
CA GLU A 40 -12.72 10.41 -7.73
C GLU A 40 -11.54 11.05 -6.98
N PRO A 41 -10.39 10.39 -6.92
CA PRO A 41 -9.20 10.93 -6.29
C PRO A 41 -8.42 11.84 -7.25
N ASP A 42 -7.83 12.90 -6.69
CA ASP A 42 -6.79 13.68 -7.37
C ASP A 42 -5.41 13.01 -7.16
N PHE A 43 -5.22 12.33 -6.03
CA PHE A 43 -4.02 11.53 -5.76
C PHE A 43 -4.30 10.43 -4.71
N LEU A 44 -3.39 9.46 -4.63
CA LEU A 44 -3.48 8.32 -3.73
C LEU A 44 -2.32 8.32 -2.74
N VAL A 45 -2.59 7.88 -1.51
CA VAL A 45 -1.56 7.69 -0.48
C VAL A 45 -1.81 6.34 0.20
N GLY A 46 -0.79 5.50 0.29
CA GLY A 46 -0.95 4.18 0.87
C GLY A 46 0.21 3.69 1.71
N THR A 47 -0.10 2.89 2.71
CA THR A 47 0.84 2.24 3.62
C THR A 47 0.67 0.72 3.54
N SER A 48 1.78 -0.04 3.42
CA SER A 48 1.77 -1.52 3.47
C SER A 48 0.81 -2.14 2.44
N ALA A 49 -0.16 -2.96 2.86
CA ALA A 49 -1.22 -3.47 1.98
C ALA A 49 -1.97 -2.33 1.26
N GLY A 50 -2.15 -1.19 1.93
CA GLY A 50 -2.73 0.01 1.32
C GLY A 50 -1.84 0.61 0.22
N ALA A 51 -0.52 0.51 0.32
CA ALA A 51 0.40 0.94 -0.73
C ALA A 51 0.28 0.07 -1.99
N LEU A 52 0.12 -1.25 -1.81
CA LEU A 52 -0.17 -2.19 -2.90
C LEU A 52 -1.47 -1.81 -3.61
N ASN A 53 -2.55 -1.57 -2.86
CA ASN A 53 -3.85 -1.22 -3.40
C ASN A 53 -3.83 0.15 -4.08
N ALA A 54 -3.22 1.17 -3.46
CA ALA A 54 -3.06 2.49 -4.04
C ALA A 54 -2.29 2.43 -5.38
N ALA A 55 -1.14 1.77 -5.40
CA ALA A 55 -0.33 1.61 -6.61
C ALA A 55 -1.07 0.82 -7.71
N PHE A 56 -1.85 -0.21 -7.34
CA PHE A 56 -2.69 -0.94 -8.27
C PHE A 56 -3.76 -0.04 -8.89
N MET A 57 -4.48 0.74 -8.06
CA MET A 57 -5.54 1.64 -8.52
C MET A 57 -5.01 2.87 -9.27
N ALA A 58 -3.75 3.22 -9.09
CA ALA A 58 -3.12 4.39 -9.70
C ALA A 58 -3.02 4.35 -11.24
N LYS A 59 -3.23 3.20 -11.86
CA LYS A 59 -3.34 3.07 -13.33
C LYS A 59 -4.71 3.52 -13.87
N GLY A 60 -5.62 3.91 -12.99
CA GLY A 60 -6.96 4.41 -13.34
C GLY A 60 -8.00 3.95 -12.31
N PHE A 61 -8.87 4.86 -11.89
CA PHE A 61 -9.95 4.55 -10.96
C PHE A 61 -11.23 4.22 -11.75
N THR A 62 -11.39 2.94 -12.12
CA THR A 62 -12.53 2.43 -12.88
C THR A 62 -13.19 1.24 -12.19
N ALA A 63 -14.49 0.99 -12.48
CA ALA A 63 -15.21 -0.16 -11.96
C ALA A 63 -14.54 -1.50 -12.32
N GLU A 64 -13.92 -1.59 -13.49
CA GLU A 64 -13.17 -2.77 -13.93
C GLU A 64 -11.96 -3.01 -13.03
N ARG A 65 -11.13 -1.99 -12.81
CA ARG A 65 -9.95 -2.11 -11.95
C ARG A 65 -10.29 -2.41 -10.50
N VAL A 66 -11.40 -1.88 -9.99
CA VAL A 66 -11.89 -2.24 -8.65
C VAL A 66 -12.25 -3.73 -8.58
N ARG A 67 -12.92 -4.26 -9.62
CA ARG A 67 -13.20 -5.71 -9.71
C ARG A 67 -11.93 -6.54 -9.83
N ASP A 68 -10.96 -6.08 -10.60
CA ASP A 68 -9.68 -6.79 -10.77
C ASP A 68 -8.88 -6.80 -9.47
N LEU A 69 -8.86 -5.70 -8.70
CA LEU A 69 -8.26 -5.68 -7.36
C LEU A 69 -8.94 -6.71 -6.44
N ALA A 70 -10.27 -6.80 -6.48
CA ALA A 70 -11.00 -7.80 -5.69
C ALA A 70 -10.60 -9.23 -6.07
N ARG A 71 -10.44 -9.52 -7.38
CA ARG A 71 -9.96 -10.83 -7.87
C ARG A 71 -8.55 -11.12 -7.39
N VAL A 72 -7.63 -10.15 -7.49
CA VAL A 72 -6.26 -10.32 -6.99
C VAL A 72 -6.28 -10.77 -5.53
N TRP A 73 -7.06 -10.11 -4.68
CA TRP A 73 -7.17 -10.47 -3.27
C TRP A 73 -7.83 -11.84 -3.03
N THR A 74 -8.82 -12.20 -3.86
CA THR A 74 -9.50 -13.51 -3.75
C THR A 74 -8.59 -14.66 -4.16
N ASP A 75 -7.73 -14.44 -5.16
CA ASP A 75 -6.84 -15.45 -5.71
C ASP A 75 -5.56 -15.63 -4.89
N LEU A 76 -5.19 -14.63 -4.04
CA LEU A 76 -4.01 -14.70 -3.21
C LEU A 76 -4.17 -15.69 -2.05
N SER A 77 -3.21 -16.60 -1.93
CA SER A 77 -3.06 -17.48 -0.79
C SER A 77 -1.92 -17.03 0.15
N THR A 78 -1.92 -17.52 1.38
CA THR A 78 -0.81 -17.29 2.32
C THR A 78 0.55 -17.72 1.73
N GLN A 79 0.58 -18.80 0.94
CA GLN A 79 1.81 -19.31 0.34
C GLN A 79 2.33 -18.42 -0.78
N ASP A 80 1.47 -17.66 -1.46
CA ASP A 80 1.89 -16.71 -2.49
C ASP A 80 2.67 -15.54 -1.87
N VAL A 81 2.23 -15.07 -0.71
CA VAL A 81 2.88 -13.97 0.03
C VAL A 81 4.09 -14.46 0.82
N PHE A 82 3.95 -15.61 1.50
CA PHE A 82 4.92 -16.19 2.44
C PHE A 82 5.38 -17.58 2.00
N PRO A 83 6.06 -17.72 0.87
CA PRO A 83 6.54 -19.02 0.41
C PRO A 83 7.54 -19.60 1.41
N GLY A 84 7.32 -20.87 1.77
CA GLY A 84 8.21 -21.57 2.70
C GLY A 84 8.07 -21.15 4.16
N LEU A 85 6.91 -20.60 4.55
CA LEU A 85 6.60 -20.42 5.97
C LEU A 85 6.55 -21.81 6.63
N GLY A 86 7.60 -22.15 7.38
CA GLY A 86 7.75 -23.47 7.99
C GLY A 86 8.65 -23.43 9.23
N ILE A 87 8.70 -24.58 9.93
CA ILE A 87 9.44 -24.76 11.21
C ILE A 87 10.89 -24.26 11.12
N TRP A 88 11.57 -24.46 10.00
CA TRP A 88 12.96 -24.03 9.80
C TRP A 88 13.14 -22.52 9.80
N ASN A 89 12.21 -21.75 9.18
CA ASN A 89 12.27 -20.29 9.19
C ASN A 89 11.94 -19.73 10.59
N SER A 90 10.98 -20.35 11.28
CA SER A 90 10.66 -19.99 12.66
C SER A 90 11.84 -20.24 13.60
N LEU A 91 12.57 -21.35 13.42
CA LEU A 91 13.77 -21.67 14.21
C LEU A 91 14.92 -20.66 13.93
N ARG A 92 15.17 -20.32 12.67
CA ARG A 92 16.18 -19.32 12.30
C ARG A 92 15.85 -17.92 12.86
N CYS A 93 14.58 -17.55 12.87
CA CYS A 93 14.13 -16.32 13.50
C CYS A 93 14.35 -16.34 15.03
N ALA A 94 14.01 -17.45 15.68
CA ALA A 94 14.16 -17.63 17.13
C ALA A 94 15.63 -17.53 17.62
N ILE A 95 16.59 -17.95 16.78
CA ILE A 95 18.03 -17.82 17.06
C ILE A 95 18.64 -16.52 16.55
N GLY A 96 17.81 -15.55 16.09
CA GLY A 96 18.25 -14.22 15.69
C GLY A 96 18.99 -14.15 14.34
N THR A 97 18.99 -15.22 13.54
CA THR A 97 19.77 -15.31 12.28
C THR A 97 18.95 -15.08 11.02
N GLY A 98 17.69 -14.65 11.13
CA GLY A 98 16.86 -14.47 9.92
C GLY A 98 15.52 -13.77 10.15
N THR A 99 14.76 -13.64 9.07
CA THR A 99 13.37 -13.19 9.06
C THR A 99 12.45 -14.40 8.89
N LEU A 100 11.17 -14.27 9.30
CA LEU A 100 10.20 -15.36 9.25
C LEU A 100 9.89 -15.80 7.84
N ALA A 101 9.93 -14.90 6.86
CA ALA A 101 9.57 -15.19 5.48
C ALA A 101 10.57 -14.59 4.47
N SER A 102 10.68 -15.26 3.31
CA SER A 102 11.34 -14.70 2.15
C SER A 102 10.46 -13.62 1.50
N PRO A 103 11.01 -12.47 1.07
CA PRO A 103 10.24 -11.47 0.35
C PRO A 103 9.92 -11.87 -1.10
N SER A 104 10.34 -13.05 -1.56
CA SER A 104 10.20 -13.50 -2.95
C SER A 104 8.75 -13.62 -3.41
N GLY A 105 7.83 -14.01 -2.52
CA GLY A 105 6.41 -14.08 -2.82
C GLY A 105 5.83 -12.69 -3.06
N LEU A 106 6.04 -11.80 -2.10
CA LEU A 106 5.62 -10.40 -2.19
C LEU A 106 6.20 -9.71 -3.42
N LYS A 107 7.50 -9.92 -3.73
CA LYS A 107 8.14 -9.38 -4.94
C LYS A 107 7.43 -9.84 -6.22
N ARG A 108 7.11 -11.13 -6.34
CA ARG A 108 6.38 -11.66 -7.51
C ARG A 108 5.00 -11.02 -7.68
N ILE A 109 4.27 -10.82 -6.57
CA ILE A 109 2.96 -10.15 -6.61
C ILE A 109 3.13 -8.70 -7.09
N ILE A 110 4.08 -7.96 -6.53
CA ILE A 110 4.39 -6.58 -6.92
C ILE A 110 4.76 -6.51 -8.41
N GLU A 111 5.68 -7.36 -8.87
CA GLU A 111 6.14 -7.38 -10.28
C GLU A 111 5.03 -7.74 -11.26
N ARG A 112 4.12 -8.63 -10.87
CA ARG A 112 3.00 -9.08 -11.70
C ARG A 112 1.93 -8.00 -11.89
N HIS A 113 1.65 -7.22 -10.84
CA HIS A 113 0.47 -6.36 -10.80
C HIS A 113 0.77 -4.86 -10.88
N LEU A 114 1.99 -4.44 -10.58
CA LEU A 114 2.38 -3.03 -10.54
C LEU A 114 3.37 -2.66 -11.62
N PRO A 115 3.31 -1.43 -12.17
CA PRO A 115 4.34 -0.91 -13.05
C PRO A 115 5.69 -0.76 -12.33
N ALA A 116 6.78 -0.57 -13.06
CA ALA A 116 8.11 -0.48 -12.48
C ALA A 116 8.33 0.84 -11.73
N THR A 117 7.79 1.93 -12.26
CA THR A 117 8.08 3.27 -11.78
C THR A 117 6.81 4.08 -11.48
N HIS A 118 6.94 5.09 -10.62
CA HIS A 118 5.86 6.06 -10.37
C HIS A 118 5.45 6.84 -11.64
N ALA A 119 6.37 7.06 -12.56
CA ALA A 119 6.11 7.79 -13.81
C ALA A 119 5.09 7.10 -14.74
N GLU A 120 4.89 5.79 -14.56
CA GLU A 120 3.92 4.99 -15.32
C GLU A 120 2.49 5.06 -14.74
N LEU A 121 2.30 5.76 -13.64
CA LEU A 121 0.99 5.89 -12.97
C LEU A 121 0.19 7.05 -13.57
N SER A 122 -1.10 6.80 -13.82
CA SER A 122 -2.03 7.82 -14.32
C SER A 122 -2.54 8.75 -13.21
N ILE A 123 -2.59 8.26 -11.97
CA ILE A 123 -3.00 9.02 -10.79
C ILE A 123 -1.77 9.17 -9.88
N PRO A 124 -1.36 10.40 -9.53
CA PRO A 124 -0.24 10.64 -8.62
C PRO A 124 -0.40 9.83 -7.34
N THR A 125 0.65 9.11 -6.95
CA THR A 125 0.55 8.19 -5.81
C THR A 125 1.78 8.30 -4.92
N ALA A 126 1.54 8.43 -3.62
CA ALA A 126 2.57 8.38 -2.60
C ALA A 126 2.54 7.04 -1.85
N VAL A 127 3.69 6.40 -1.80
CA VAL A 127 3.92 5.16 -1.03
C VAL A 127 4.64 5.52 0.26
N ILE A 128 4.07 5.13 1.40
CA ILE A 128 4.62 5.47 2.71
C ILE A 128 5.42 4.29 3.26
N ALA A 129 6.68 4.54 3.61
CA ALA A 129 7.53 3.60 4.34
C ALA A 129 8.15 4.27 5.56
N SER A 130 8.60 3.48 6.51
CA SER A 130 9.28 3.96 7.71
C SER A 130 10.79 3.88 7.52
N ASP A 131 11.48 4.98 7.68
CA ASP A 131 12.94 5.00 7.71
C ASP A 131 13.46 4.29 8.97
N LEU A 132 14.29 3.27 8.76
CA LEU A 132 14.78 2.44 9.86
C LEU A 132 15.69 3.21 10.84
N ALA A 133 16.43 4.19 10.36
CA ALA A 133 17.39 4.94 11.17
C ALA A 133 16.71 6.02 12.02
N THR A 134 15.66 6.67 11.47
CA THR A 134 15.00 7.81 12.13
C THR A 134 13.64 7.48 12.72
N GLY A 135 13.03 6.35 12.34
CA GLY A 135 11.64 6.00 12.68
C GLY A 135 10.58 6.87 11.99
N SER A 136 10.98 7.76 11.10
CA SER A 136 10.08 8.72 10.46
C SER A 136 9.38 8.13 9.24
N ALA A 137 8.14 8.56 8.98
CA ALA A 137 7.44 8.26 7.75
C ALA A 137 8.07 9.02 6.57
N VAL A 138 8.30 8.30 5.47
CA VAL A 138 8.79 8.84 4.21
C VAL A 138 7.79 8.56 3.12
N ALA A 139 7.43 9.59 2.34
CA ALA A 139 6.50 9.49 1.23
C ALA A 139 7.28 9.45 -0.10
N PHE A 140 7.30 8.30 -0.75
CA PHE A 140 7.87 8.13 -2.09
C PHE A 140 6.85 8.48 -3.15
N ARG A 141 7.22 9.32 -4.12
CA ARG A 141 6.33 9.83 -5.17
C ARG A 141 6.89 9.68 -6.57
N ASP A 142 8.15 9.34 -6.68
CA ASP A 142 8.90 9.15 -7.93
C ASP A 142 9.88 7.99 -7.80
N GLY A 143 10.58 7.63 -8.88
CA GLY A 143 11.56 6.55 -8.89
C GLY A 143 10.94 5.14 -8.98
N ASP A 144 11.58 4.16 -8.35
CA ASP A 144 11.25 2.73 -8.40
C ASP A 144 10.04 2.39 -7.53
N LEU A 145 8.84 2.40 -8.13
CA LEU A 145 7.58 2.10 -7.44
C LEU A 145 7.59 0.72 -6.77
N ARG A 146 8.09 -0.30 -7.48
CA ARG A 146 8.10 -1.68 -6.96
C ARG A 146 8.93 -1.81 -5.71
N ARG A 147 10.08 -1.16 -5.68
CA ARG A 147 10.98 -1.11 -4.52
C ARG A 147 10.35 -0.37 -3.35
N HIS A 148 9.69 0.77 -3.63
CA HIS A 148 9.01 1.55 -2.59
C HIS A 148 7.83 0.81 -1.98
N VAL A 149 7.01 0.13 -2.80
CA VAL A 149 5.92 -0.71 -2.31
C VAL A 149 6.44 -1.89 -1.51
N LEU A 150 7.54 -2.53 -1.96
CA LEU A 150 8.19 -3.59 -1.20
C LEU A 150 8.67 -3.08 0.17
N ALA A 151 9.31 -1.91 0.22
CA ALA A 151 9.75 -1.29 1.46
C ALA A 151 8.56 -1.00 2.39
N SER A 152 7.50 -0.41 1.84
CA SER A 152 6.26 -0.10 2.56
C SER A 152 5.57 -1.32 3.18
N ALA A 153 5.74 -2.50 2.58
CA ALA A 153 5.14 -3.76 3.04
C ALA A 153 6.14 -4.71 3.74
N SER A 154 7.34 -4.22 4.07
CA SER A 154 8.37 -5.02 4.76
C SER A 154 8.18 -4.99 6.27
N ILE A 155 7.25 -5.81 6.76
CA ILE A 155 6.89 -5.95 8.18
C ILE A 155 8.12 -6.39 9.00
N PRO A 156 8.52 -5.63 10.04
CA PRO A 156 9.65 -6.00 10.90
C PRO A 156 9.52 -7.40 11.50
N GLY A 157 10.60 -8.17 11.48
CA GLY A 157 10.62 -9.55 11.94
C GLY A 157 10.08 -10.56 10.91
N VAL A 158 9.16 -10.15 10.04
CA VAL A 158 8.59 -10.99 8.99
C VAL A 158 9.45 -10.93 7.72
N PHE A 159 9.67 -9.72 7.20
CA PHE A 159 10.49 -9.51 6.00
C PHE A 159 11.76 -8.70 6.32
N PRO A 160 12.83 -8.86 5.53
CA PRO A 160 14.03 -8.05 5.70
C PRO A 160 13.75 -6.58 5.34
N PRO A 161 14.45 -5.63 5.99
CA PRO A 161 14.44 -4.24 5.58
C PRO A 161 14.89 -4.06 4.12
N VAL A 162 14.40 -3.03 3.46
CA VAL A 162 14.65 -2.74 2.04
C VAL A 162 15.50 -1.48 1.88
N ALA A 163 16.60 -1.61 1.16
CA ALA A 163 17.42 -0.46 0.77
C ALA A 163 16.75 0.26 -0.42
N ALA A 164 16.52 1.56 -0.30
CA ALA A 164 16.02 2.45 -1.34
C ALA A 164 16.60 3.85 -1.11
N GLU A 165 16.86 4.59 -2.19
CA GLU A 165 17.33 6.00 -2.14
C GLU A 165 18.49 6.25 -1.14
N GLY A 166 19.44 5.30 -1.06
CA GLY A 166 20.59 5.38 -0.15
C GLY A 166 20.29 5.20 1.34
N ARG A 167 19.05 4.82 1.68
CA ARG A 167 18.57 4.60 3.05
C ARG A 167 17.97 3.20 3.20
N THR A 168 17.61 2.83 4.40
CA THR A 168 16.99 1.52 4.70
C THR A 168 15.60 1.75 5.29
N PHE A 169 14.62 1.00 4.76
CA PHE A 169 13.22 1.17 5.11
C PHE A 169 12.58 -0.14 5.57
N ILE A 170 11.57 0.00 6.41
CA ILE A 170 10.67 -1.04 6.89
C ILE A 170 9.22 -0.62 6.63
N ASP A 171 8.28 -1.48 6.98
CA ASP A 171 6.84 -1.24 6.78
C ASP A 171 6.41 0.15 7.27
N GLY A 172 5.66 0.83 6.43
CA GLY A 172 5.16 2.17 6.70
C GLY A 172 4.20 2.23 7.89
N GLY A 173 3.57 1.11 8.24
CA GLY A 173 2.67 1.01 9.39
C GLY A 173 3.33 1.29 10.73
N VAL A 174 4.66 1.14 10.82
CA VAL A 174 5.42 1.46 12.04
C VAL A 174 5.35 2.96 12.38
N SER A 175 5.40 3.82 11.38
CA SER A 175 5.39 5.29 11.57
C SER A 175 4.07 5.95 11.19
N SER A 176 3.31 5.37 10.25
CA SER A 176 2.08 5.97 9.72
C SER A 176 1.16 4.90 9.16
N HIS A 177 0.44 4.20 10.04
CA HIS A 177 -0.47 3.11 9.67
C HIS A 177 -1.62 3.60 8.77
N VAL A 178 -2.28 4.67 9.18
CA VAL A 178 -3.23 5.43 8.35
C VAL A 178 -2.55 6.75 7.96
N PRO A 179 -2.08 6.91 6.72
CA PRO A 179 -1.18 8.01 6.35
C PRO A 179 -1.89 9.37 6.13
N LEU A 180 -2.62 9.84 7.16
CA LEU A 180 -3.37 11.10 7.12
C LEU A 180 -2.43 12.32 7.07
N LEU A 181 -1.40 12.33 7.94
CA LEU A 181 -0.43 13.43 7.97
C LEU A 181 0.33 13.54 6.64
N PRO A 182 0.90 12.46 6.07
CA PRO A 182 1.47 12.50 4.74
C PRO A 182 0.49 13.03 3.67
N ALA A 183 -0.77 12.60 3.69
CA ALA A 183 -1.77 13.08 2.72
C ALA A 183 -2.05 14.58 2.86
N ARG A 184 -2.16 15.07 4.11
CA ARG A 184 -2.30 16.51 4.40
C ARG A 184 -1.11 17.31 3.88
N ASP A 185 0.09 16.85 4.17
CA ASP A 185 1.34 17.54 3.82
C ASP A 185 1.57 17.55 2.29
N LEU A 186 0.95 16.59 1.58
CA LEU A 186 0.87 16.56 0.11
C LEU A 186 -0.23 17.45 -0.47
N GLY A 187 -1.00 18.15 0.38
CA GLY A 187 -1.96 19.16 -0.03
C GLY A 187 -3.41 18.69 -0.10
N ALA A 188 -3.78 17.54 0.47
CA ALA A 188 -5.17 17.10 0.54
C ALA A 188 -6.03 18.11 1.28
N LYS A 189 -7.15 18.50 0.68
CA LYS A 189 -8.22 19.28 1.33
C LYS A 189 -9.37 18.38 1.77
N THR A 190 -9.60 17.31 1.02
CA THR A 190 -10.52 16.24 1.39
C THR A 190 -9.76 14.91 1.39
N MET A 191 -10.02 14.09 2.40
CA MET A 191 -9.46 12.74 2.49
C MET A 191 -10.59 11.72 2.56
N VAL A 192 -10.61 10.77 1.63
CA VAL A 192 -11.44 9.57 1.69
C VAL A 192 -10.55 8.47 2.24
N VAL A 193 -10.85 8.01 3.44
CA VAL A 193 -10.00 7.10 4.18
C VAL A 193 -10.52 5.67 4.07
N PHE A 194 -9.69 4.79 3.56
CA PHE A 194 -9.92 3.36 3.50
C PHE A 194 -9.16 2.71 4.66
N ASP A 195 -9.84 2.60 5.79
CA ASP A 195 -9.24 2.06 7.02
C ASP A 195 -9.69 0.61 7.22
N THR A 196 -8.72 -0.28 7.40
CA THR A 196 -8.98 -1.71 7.66
C THR A 196 -9.44 -1.98 9.09
N GLY A 197 -9.36 -1.00 9.98
CA GLY A 197 -9.68 -1.15 11.39
C GLY A 197 -8.67 -2.04 12.14
N PHE A 198 -7.49 -2.26 11.58
CA PHE A 198 -6.43 -3.00 12.27
C PHE A 198 -5.90 -2.16 13.43
N PRO A 199 -5.91 -2.71 14.68
CA PRO A 199 -5.49 -1.99 15.87
C PRO A 199 -3.98 -1.72 15.92
#